data_6913f8f58cef408e4761b725a9f8f5ba
#
_entry.id   6913f8f58cef408e4761b725a9f8f5ba
#
_cell.length_a   1.000
_cell.length_b   1.000
_cell.length_c   1.000
_cell.angle_alpha   90.00
_cell.angle_beta   90.00
_cell.angle_gamma   90.00
#
_symmetry.space_group_name_H-M   'P 1'
#
loop_
_entity.id
_entity.type
_entity.pdbx_description
1 polymer ?
#
loop_
_entity_poly.entity_id
_entity_poly.type
_entity_poly.pdbx_seq_one_letter_code
_entity_poly.pdbx_strand_id
1 'polypeptide(L)'
;NTQWPKTITVDKRIVGILSVSTYKNFPRALKEIVTNSYDADSLEVRIEVDSINEKIIIKDNGKGMNSNEFDLYLRIAGKDRKKNKSITELGRHIIGQFGVGFLSVFPFFKNYEIYSTKAGSEITLNANIPLAKYFDTSSGSLDVGNIKIDGNELYRPSEKSTSFTK
;
A
#
# COMPACT_ATOMS: atom_id res chain seq x y z
N ASN A 1 18.52 8.82 -7.86
CA ASN A 1 18.55 7.53 -8.60
C ASN A 1 17.52 6.61 -7.99
N THR A 2 16.38 6.50 -8.62
CA THR A 2 15.32 5.58 -8.22
C THR A 2 15.70 4.20 -8.69
N GLN A 3 16.10 3.34 -7.76
CA GLN A 3 16.52 1.97 -8.12
C GLN A 3 15.32 1.03 -8.07
N TRP A 4 15.01 0.41 -9.19
CA TRP A 4 14.06 -0.70 -9.32
C TRP A 4 14.80 -2.00 -9.67
N PRO A 5 14.34 -3.18 -9.30
CA PRO A 5 13.14 -3.44 -8.49
C PRO A 5 13.34 -3.08 -7.01
N LYS A 6 12.24 -2.75 -6.33
CA LYS A 6 12.21 -2.55 -4.88
C LYS A 6 11.89 -3.85 -4.16
N THR A 7 12.15 -3.90 -2.85
CA THR A 7 11.92 -5.13 -2.06
C THR A 7 11.01 -4.85 -0.87
N ILE A 8 10.02 -5.71 -0.66
CA ILE A 8 9.25 -5.72 0.58
C ILE A 8 10.09 -6.40 1.66
N THR A 9 10.27 -5.72 2.78
CA THR A 9 10.91 -6.29 3.96
C THR A 9 9.85 -6.49 5.04
N VAL A 10 9.72 -7.73 5.53
CA VAL A 10 8.75 -8.11 6.57
C VAL A 10 9.49 -8.54 7.83
N ASP A 11 9.12 -7.96 8.97
CA ASP A 11 9.64 -8.43 10.26
C ASP A 11 9.04 -9.82 10.56
N LYS A 12 9.91 -10.81 10.84
CA LYS A 12 9.51 -12.19 11.13
C LYS A 12 8.47 -12.31 12.25
N ARG A 13 8.41 -11.34 13.18
CA ARG A 13 7.42 -11.34 14.29
C ARG A 13 6.00 -11.11 13.79
N ILE A 14 5.83 -10.54 12.61
CA ILE A 14 4.50 -10.24 12.04
C ILE A 14 3.93 -11.41 11.27
N VAL A 15 4.76 -12.31 10.78
CA VAL A 15 4.30 -13.52 10.08
C VAL A 15 3.27 -14.29 10.93
N GLY A 16 3.50 -14.38 12.25
CA GLY A 16 2.55 -15.00 13.17
C GLY A 16 1.25 -14.22 13.38
N ILE A 17 1.29 -12.89 13.27
CA ILE A 17 0.10 -12.03 13.41
C ILE A 17 -0.71 -12.02 12.11
N LEU A 18 -0.04 -12.17 10.98
CA LEU A 18 -0.65 -12.23 9.66
C LEU A 18 -1.24 -13.61 9.36
N SER A 19 -0.87 -14.64 10.16
CA SER A 19 -1.38 -15.99 9.95
C SER A 19 -2.85 -16.10 10.36
N VAL A 20 -3.66 -16.54 9.41
CA VAL A 20 -4.97 -17.20 9.55
C VAL A 20 -6.16 -16.36 10.02
N SER A 21 -6.09 -15.52 11.05
CA SER A 21 -7.31 -14.86 11.58
C SER A 21 -7.66 -13.53 10.95
N THR A 22 -6.66 -12.82 10.42
CA THR A 22 -6.81 -11.46 9.87
C THR A 22 -7.25 -11.48 8.41
N TYR A 23 -6.95 -12.56 7.68
CA TYR A 23 -7.08 -12.63 6.22
C TYR A 23 -8.44 -13.09 5.69
N LYS A 24 -9.39 -13.44 6.55
CA LYS A 24 -10.68 -13.98 6.10
C LYS A 24 -11.78 -12.93 5.91
N ASN A 25 -11.49 -11.66 6.15
CA ASN A 25 -12.52 -10.62 6.14
C ASN A 25 -12.17 -9.53 5.12
N PHE A 26 -12.77 -9.63 3.94
CA PHE A 26 -12.57 -8.66 2.86
C PHE A 26 -12.93 -7.22 3.25
N PRO A 27 -14.05 -6.92 3.94
CA PRO A 27 -14.33 -5.55 4.42
C PRO A 27 -13.24 -4.99 5.31
N ARG A 28 -12.59 -5.81 6.13
CA ARG A 28 -11.47 -5.38 6.96
C ARG A 28 -10.24 -5.05 6.11
N ALA A 29 -9.93 -5.87 5.10
CA ALA A 29 -8.85 -5.59 4.17
C ALA A 29 -9.05 -4.25 3.45
N LEU A 30 -10.27 -4.00 2.96
CA LEU A 30 -10.64 -2.74 2.32
C LEU A 30 -10.51 -1.55 3.29
N LYS A 31 -10.96 -1.71 4.54
CA LYS A 31 -10.81 -0.69 5.59
C LYS A 31 -9.34 -0.30 5.80
N GLU A 32 -8.42 -1.27 5.81
CA GLU A 32 -6.98 -0.98 5.99
C GLU A 32 -6.43 -0.10 4.86
N ILE A 33 -6.85 -0.33 3.61
CA ILE A 33 -6.44 0.51 2.48
C ILE A 33 -7.01 1.93 2.63
N VAL A 34 -8.30 2.07 2.99
CA VAL A 34 -8.92 3.37 3.24
C VAL A 34 -8.25 4.11 4.41
N THR A 35 -7.82 3.36 5.43
CA THR A 35 -7.06 3.94 6.56
C THR A 35 -5.72 4.54 6.09
N ASN A 36 -5.04 3.92 5.13
CA ASN A 36 -3.83 4.50 4.55
C ASN A 36 -4.10 5.86 3.88
N SER A 37 -5.23 5.99 3.17
CA SER A 37 -5.65 7.26 2.58
C SER A 37 -5.95 8.32 3.64
N TYR A 38 -6.61 7.94 4.75
CA TYR A 38 -6.86 8.82 5.89
C TYR A 38 -5.55 9.33 6.51
N ASP A 39 -4.58 8.44 6.74
CA ASP A 39 -3.27 8.77 7.30
C ASP A 39 -2.40 9.60 6.32
N ALA A 40 -2.75 9.58 5.03
CA ALA A 40 -2.17 10.44 4.00
C ALA A 40 -2.88 11.81 3.89
N ASP A 41 -3.72 12.17 4.86
CA ASP A 41 -4.50 13.41 4.88
C ASP A 41 -5.50 13.56 3.71
N SER A 42 -5.95 12.46 3.14
CA SER A 42 -6.99 12.49 2.13
C SER A 42 -8.30 13.07 2.67
N LEU A 43 -8.94 13.93 1.90
CA LEU A 43 -10.27 14.48 2.17
C LEU A 43 -11.36 13.70 1.45
N GLU A 44 -11.00 12.94 0.43
CA GLU A 44 -11.93 12.16 -0.36
C GLU A 44 -11.29 10.83 -0.75
N VAL A 45 -12.04 9.76 -0.57
CA VAL A 45 -11.68 8.42 -1.06
C VAL A 45 -12.84 7.89 -1.91
N ARG A 46 -12.54 7.51 -3.15
CA ARG A 46 -13.50 6.89 -4.07
C ARG A 46 -13.16 5.43 -4.24
N ILE A 47 -14.17 4.60 -4.14
CA ILE A 47 -14.06 3.15 -4.35
C ILE A 47 -14.95 2.79 -5.55
N GLU A 48 -14.32 2.27 -6.59
CA GLU A 48 -14.98 1.80 -7.80
C GLU A 48 -14.85 0.28 -7.87
N VAL A 49 -15.96 -0.42 -8.07
CA VAL A 49 -15.99 -1.86 -8.22
C VAL A 49 -16.34 -2.19 -9.66
N ASP A 50 -15.41 -2.77 -10.39
CA ASP A 50 -15.60 -3.27 -11.74
C ASP A 50 -15.74 -4.80 -11.67
N SER A 51 -16.98 -5.27 -11.65
CA SER A 51 -17.29 -6.70 -11.55
C SER A 51 -17.00 -7.47 -12.85
N ILE A 52 -16.95 -6.78 -13.98
CA ILE A 52 -16.67 -7.40 -15.28
C ILE A 52 -15.19 -7.78 -15.37
N ASN A 53 -14.32 -6.88 -14.95
CA ASN A 53 -12.87 -7.08 -14.96
C ASN A 53 -12.32 -7.59 -13.61
N GLU A 54 -13.20 -7.93 -12.67
CA GLU A 54 -12.85 -8.39 -11.31
C GLU A 54 -11.85 -7.45 -10.61
N LYS A 55 -12.13 -6.15 -10.67
CA LYS A 55 -11.20 -5.11 -10.24
C LYS A 55 -11.83 -4.17 -9.23
N ILE A 56 -11.05 -3.79 -8.23
CA ILE A 56 -11.40 -2.70 -7.32
C ILE A 56 -10.36 -1.60 -7.47
N ILE A 57 -10.85 -0.38 -7.65
CA ILE A 57 -10.02 0.82 -7.77
C ILE A 57 -10.33 1.71 -6.58
N ILE A 58 -9.29 2.08 -5.85
CA ILE A 58 -9.38 3.02 -4.74
C ILE A 58 -8.55 4.24 -5.11
N LYS A 59 -9.21 5.39 -5.16
CA LYS A 59 -8.60 6.68 -5.49
C LYS A 59 -8.72 7.59 -4.28
N ASP A 60 -7.66 8.27 -3.95
CA ASP A 60 -7.66 9.27 -2.90
C ASP A 60 -6.96 10.56 -3.35
N ASN A 61 -7.22 11.65 -2.65
CA ASN A 61 -6.61 12.95 -2.88
C ASN A 61 -5.65 13.33 -1.76
N GLY A 62 -5.06 12.35 -1.08
CA GLY A 62 -4.06 12.55 -0.05
C GLY A 62 -2.73 13.08 -0.61
N LYS A 63 -1.74 13.22 0.27
CA LYS A 63 -0.43 13.80 -0.08
C LYS A 63 0.42 12.95 -1.02
N GLY A 64 0.05 11.69 -1.27
CA GLY A 64 0.82 10.77 -2.10
C GLY A 64 2.21 10.45 -1.56
N MET A 65 2.99 9.74 -2.36
CA MET A 65 4.34 9.27 -2.00
C MET A 65 5.32 9.50 -3.15
N ASN A 66 6.55 9.88 -2.82
CA ASN A 66 7.69 9.73 -3.70
C ASN A 66 8.36 8.36 -3.52
N SER A 67 9.41 8.08 -4.28
CA SER A 67 10.10 6.79 -4.25
C SER A 67 10.70 6.45 -2.89
N ASN A 68 11.24 7.40 -2.15
CA ASN A 68 11.82 7.17 -0.83
C ASN A 68 10.73 6.87 0.21
N GLU A 69 9.59 7.56 0.12
CA GLU A 69 8.43 7.29 0.99
C GLU A 69 7.79 5.94 0.66
N PHE A 70 7.82 5.54 -0.61
CA PHE A 70 7.39 4.21 -1.02
C PHE A 70 8.30 3.12 -0.46
N ASP A 71 9.61 3.33 -0.41
CA ASP A 71 10.52 2.39 0.28
C ASP A 71 10.16 2.21 1.75
N LEU A 72 9.76 3.30 2.42
CA LEU A 72 9.29 3.23 3.81
C LEU A 72 7.93 2.51 3.91
N TYR A 73 7.04 2.72 2.94
CA TYR A 73 5.75 2.02 2.85
C TYR A 73 5.93 0.51 2.72
N LEU A 74 6.96 0.05 1.99
CA LEU A 74 7.28 -1.36 1.81
C LEU A 74 7.97 -2.01 3.02
N ARG A 75 8.44 -1.23 3.98
CA ARG A 75 9.03 -1.75 5.23
C ARG A 75 7.92 -2.06 6.23
N ILE A 76 7.46 -3.29 6.21
CA ILE A 76 6.35 -3.73 7.05
C ILE A 76 6.85 -3.93 8.48
N ALA A 77 6.17 -3.25 9.42
CA ALA A 77 6.46 -3.30 10.86
C ALA A 77 7.90 -2.98 11.25
N GLY A 78 8.65 -2.30 10.41
CA GLY A 78 9.98 -1.81 10.77
C GLY A 78 9.93 -0.90 12.00
N LYS A 79 10.91 -1.04 12.89
CA LYS A 79 11.03 -0.24 14.12
C LYS A 79 11.05 1.27 13.84
N ASP A 80 11.45 1.68 12.65
CA ASP A 80 11.62 3.08 12.26
C ASP A 80 10.30 3.81 12.01
N ARG A 81 9.19 3.09 11.75
CA ARG A 81 7.86 3.71 11.62
C ARG A 81 7.31 4.26 12.93
N LYS A 82 7.76 3.76 14.07
CA LYS A 82 7.26 4.17 15.39
C LYS A 82 7.78 5.53 15.85
N LYS A 83 8.74 6.13 15.17
CA LYS A 83 9.53 7.15 15.85
C LYS A 83 9.00 8.56 15.80
N ASN A 84 8.12 9.05 14.93
CA ASN A 84 8.02 10.51 14.96
C ASN A 84 6.71 11.22 14.61
N LYS A 85 5.63 10.56 14.25
CA LYS A 85 4.38 11.33 14.08
C LYS A 85 3.16 10.52 14.54
N SER A 86 2.61 10.89 15.66
CA SER A 86 1.28 10.41 16.08
C SER A 86 0.13 11.18 15.40
N ILE A 87 0.47 12.28 14.71
CA ILE A 87 -0.48 13.23 14.12
C ILE A 87 -0.02 13.57 12.70
N THR A 88 -0.95 13.63 11.77
CA THR A 88 -0.74 14.04 10.38
C THR A 88 -0.57 15.57 10.27
N GLU A 89 -0.31 16.08 9.06
CA GLU A 89 -0.18 17.53 8.81
C GLU A 89 -1.50 18.28 9.04
N LEU A 90 -2.65 17.63 8.81
CA LEU A 90 -3.98 18.17 9.13
C LEU A 90 -4.40 17.97 10.58
N GLY A 91 -3.50 17.49 11.47
CA GLY A 91 -3.79 17.28 12.88
C GLY A 91 -4.59 16.02 13.19
N ARG A 92 -4.70 15.07 12.27
CA ARG A 92 -5.41 13.80 12.48
C ARG A 92 -4.52 12.80 13.22
N HIS A 93 -5.10 12.06 14.16
CA HIS A 93 -4.38 10.92 14.75
C HIS A 93 -4.15 9.84 13.71
N ILE A 94 -2.91 9.35 13.58
CA ILE A 94 -2.57 8.25 12.71
C ILE A 94 -3.19 6.96 13.25
N ILE A 95 -3.99 6.29 12.42
CA ILE A 95 -4.73 5.08 12.78
C ILE A 95 -3.95 3.82 12.37
N GLY A 96 -3.18 3.88 11.31
CA GLY A 96 -2.37 2.77 10.78
C GLY A 96 -1.23 2.39 11.71
N GLN A 97 -1.50 1.52 12.69
CA GLN A 97 -0.55 1.23 13.78
C GLN A 97 0.66 0.38 13.35
N PHE A 98 0.50 -0.51 12.38
CA PHE A 98 1.50 -1.55 12.11
C PHE A 98 2.13 -1.48 10.71
N GLY A 99 1.63 -0.64 9.80
CA GLY A 99 2.11 -0.58 8.42
C GLY A 99 1.93 -1.89 7.63
N VAL A 100 1.02 -2.73 8.08
CA VAL A 100 0.72 -4.04 7.48
C VAL A 100 -0.53 -4.02 6.61
N GLY A 101 -1.20 -2.89 6.53
CA GLY A 101 -2.53 -2.77 5.93
C GLY A 101 -2.60 -3.30 4.50
N PHE A 102 -1.59 -3.01 3.68
CA PHE A 102 -1.61 -3.47 2.30
C PHE A 102 -1.44 -5.00 2.16
N LEU A 103 -0.87 -5.68 3.15
CA LEU A 103 -0.79 -7.16 3.14
C LEU A 103 -2.16 -7.81 3.31
N SER A 104 -3.13 -7.08 3.88
CA SER A 104 -4.47 -7.61 4.12
C SER A 104 -5.22 -7.95 2.82
N VAL A 105 -4.81 -7.40 1.67
CA VAL A 105 -5.41 -7.65 0.37
C VAL A 105 -4.86 -8.89 -0.34
N PHE A 106 -3.73 -9.45 0.12
CA PHE A 106 -3.08 -10.61 -0.50
C PHE A 106 -4.02 -11.81 -0.73
N PRO A 107 -4.89 -12.20 0.21
CA PRO A 107 -5.74 -13.37 0.02
C PRO A 107 -6.87 -13.16 -1.00
N PHE A 108 -7.14 -11.92 -1.39
CA PHE A 108 -8.33 -11.59 -2.18
C PHE A 108 -8.02 -11.20 -3.62
N PHE A 109 -6.77 -10.86 -3.94
CA PHE A 109 -6.39 -10.35 -5.24
C PHE A 109 -5.13 -11.02 -5.77
N LYS A 110 -5.02 -11.10 -7.09
CA LYS A 110 -3.83 -11.63 -7.76
C LYS A 110 -2.73 -10.59 -7.91
N ASN A 111 -3.13 -9.34 -8.11
CA ASN A 111 -2.20 -8.22 -8.29
C ASN A 111 -2.66 -7.00 -7.49
N TYR A 112 -1.70 -6.23 -7.04
CA TYR A 112 -1.91 -4.94 -6.42
C TYR A 112 -1.05 -3.90 -7.12
N GLU A 113 -1.70 -3.00 -7.86
CA GLU A 113 -1.03 -1.87 -8.50
C GLU A 113 -1.17 -0.61 -7.65
N ILE A 114 -0.09 0.14 -7.56
CA ILE A 114 -0.04 1.43 -6.85
C ILE A 114 0.41 2.49 -7.84
N TYR A 115 -0.38 3.55 -7.96
CA TYR A 115 0.00 4.80 -8.59
C TYR A 115 0.01 5.88 -7.53
N SER A 116 1.10 6.60 -7.37
CA SER A 116 1.20 7.64 -6.36
C SER A 116 1.98 8.84 -6.88
N THR A 117 1.39 10.02 -6.73
CA THR A 117 2.04 11.28 -7.05
C THR A 117 2.13 12.10 -5.78
N LYS A 118 3.33 12.40 -5.32
CA LYS A 118 3.51 13.26 -4.15
C LYS A 118 2.99 14.65 -4.42
N ALA A 119 2.30 15.25 -3.47
CA ALA A 119 1.83 16.62 -3.55
C ALA A 119 2.97 17.57 -3.94
N GLY A 120 2.72 18.40 -4.97
CA GLY A 120 3.73 19.30 -5.53
C GLY A 120 4.75 18.66 -6.47
N SER A 121 4.62 17.38 -6.80
CA SER A 121 5.48 16.67 -7.75
C SER A 121 4.77 16.45 -9.09
N GLU A 122 5.54 16.44 -10.17
CA GLU A 122 5.09 16.03 -11.50
C GLU A 122 5.46 14.57 -11.82
N ILE A 123 6.03 13.87 -10.85
CA ILE A 123 6.46 12.48 -11.00
C ILE A 123 5.46 11.57 -10.32
N THR A 124 4.89 10.65 -11.11
CA THR A 124 4.02 9.58 -10.63
C THR A 124 4.82 8.29 -10.49
N LEU A 125 4.86 7.75 -9.30
CA LEU A 125 5.35 6.41 -9.03
C LEU A 125 4.29 5.40 -9.49
N ASN A 126 4.74 4.37 -10.20
CA ASN A 126 3.94 3.19 -10.52
C ASN A 126 4.65 1.95 -9.96
N ALA A 127 3.92 1.08 -9.28
CA ALA A 127 4.42 -0.18 -8.77
C ALA A 127 3.38 -1.29 -8.93
N ASN A 128 3.83 -2.48 -9.30
CA ASN A 128 3.00 -3.67 -9.41
C ASN A 128 3.51 -4.75 -8.48
N ILE A 129 2.64 -5.21 -7.58
CA ILE A 129 2.93 -6.25 -6.61
C ILE A 129 2.13 -7.49 -7.02
N PRO A 130 2.79 -8.53 -7.57
CA PRO A 130 2.13 -9.77 -8.00
C PRO A 130 1.81 -10.64 -6.78
N LEU A 131 0.68 -10.39 -6.13
CA LEU A 131 0.27 -11.01 -4.86
C LEU A 131 0.19 -12.53 -4.95
N ALA A 132 -0.38 -13.05 -6.05
CA ALA A 132 -0.55 -14.49 -6.26
C ALA A 132 0.77 -15.29 -6.26
N LYS A 133 1.89 -14.62 -6.53
CA LYS A 133 3.21 -15.24 -6.54
C LYS A 133 3.74 -15.54 -5.12
N TYR A 134 3.28 -14.79 -4.15
CA TYR A 134 3.85 -14.79 -2.79
C TYR A 134 2.89 -15.28 -1.72
N PHE A 135 1.61 -15.41 -2.04
CA PHE A 135 0.60 -15.90 -1.11
C PHE A 135 0.04 -17.24 -1.58
N ASP A 136 0.27 -18.28 -0.79
CA ASP A 136 -0.36 -19.58 -1.02
C ASP A 136 -1.74 -19.59 -0.39
N THR A 137 -2.78 -19.55 -1.23
CA THR A 137 -4.17 -19.58 -0.78
C THR A 137 -4.57 -20.92 -0.17
N SER A 138 -3.88 -22.01 -0.49
CA SER A 138 -4.20 -23.34 0.01
C SER A 138 -3.73 -23.54 1.46
N SER A 139 -2.56 -23.02 1.79
CA SER A 139 -1.99 -23.06 3.13
C SER A 139 -2.29 -21.81 3.96
N GLY A 140 -2.74 -20.74 3.33
CA GLY A 140 -2.89 -19.43 3.97
C GLY A 140 -1.53 -18.84 4.39
N SER A 141 -0.45 -19.29 3.78
CA SER A 141 0.91 -18.86 4.09
C SER A 141 1.36 -17.74 3.16
N LEU A 142 2.12 -16.79 3.71
CA LEU A 142 2.81 -15.75 2.98
C LEU A 142 4.29 -16.13 2.88
N ASP A 143 4.81 -16.26 1.66
CA ASP A 143 6.25 -16.35 1.48
C ASP A 143 6.87 -14.97 1.75
N VAL A 144 7.44 -14.87 2.95
CA VAL A 144 8.10 -13.64 3.43
C VAL A 144 9.56 -13.52 2.98
N GLY A 145 9.95 -14.31 2.01
CA GLY A 145 11.20 -14.08 1.28
C GLY A 145 11.24 -12.67 0.66
N ASN A 146 12.36 -12.31 0.09
CA ASN A 146 12.56 -11.00 -0.54
C ASN A 146 11.60 -10.80 -1.73
N ILE A 147 10.41 -10.28 -1.46
CA ILE A 147 9.40 -9.96 -2.49
C ILE A 147 9.93 -8.80 -3.32
N LYS A 148 10.22 -9.08 -4.60
CA LYS A 148 10.62 -8.04 -5.55
C LYS A 148 9.40 -7.39 -6.17
N ILE A 149 9.42 -6.07 -6.22
CA ILE A 149 8.36 -5.23 -6.79
C ILE A 149 8.93 -4.51 -7.98
N ASP A 150 8.32 -4.74 -9.13
CA ASP A 150 8.62 -4.02 -10.34
C ASP A 150 7.82 -2.71 -10.39
N GLY A 151 8.43 -1.69 -10.96
CA GLY A 151 7.79 -0.39 -11.09
C GLY A 151 8.66 0.59 -11.85
N ASN A 152 8.14 1.80 -11.98
CA ASN A 152 8.83 2.92 -12.62
C ASN A 152 8.34 4.26 -12.10
N GLU A 153 8.97 5.31 -12.54
CA GLU A 153 8.52 6.69 -12.35
C GLU A 153 8.15 7.29 -13.70
N LEU A 154 6.98 7.91 -13.77
CA LEU A 154 6.44 8.54 -14.98
C LEU A 154 6.36 10.05 -14.75
N TYR A 155 6.88 10.79 -15.70
CA TYR A 155 6.72 12.25 -15.72
C TYR A 155 5.38 12.61 -16.34
N ARG A 156 4.53 13.33 -15.58
CA ARG A 156 3.21 13.80 -16.01
C ARG A 156 3.00 15.26 -15.67
N PRO A 157 3.50 16.19 -16.50
CA PRO A 157 3.55 17.62 -16.16
C PRO A 157 2.19 18.30 -16.07
N SER A 158 1.14 17.74 -16.64
CA SER A 158 -0.19 18.34 -16.70
C SER A 158 -1.22 17.77 -15.72
N GLU A 159 -0.88 16.74 -14.95
CA GLU A 159 -1.81 16.13 -14.01
C GLU A 159 -1.64 16.72 -12.62
N LYS A 160 -2.78 17.06 -11.97
CA LYS A 160 -2.78 17.39 -10.55
C LYS A 160 -2.26 16.18 -9.78
N SER A 161 -1.46 16.44 -8.75
CA SER A 161 -0.95 15.40 -7.88
C SER A 161 -2.12 14.71 -7.15
N THR A 162 -2.51 13.55 -7.63
CA THR A 162 -3.49 12.66 -6.99
C THR A 162 -2.79 11.35 -6.69
N SER A 163 -3.10 10.74 -5.54
CA SER A 163 -2.64 9.39 -5.26
C SER A 163 -3.72 8.38 -5.59
N PHE A 164 -3.32 7.29 -6.21
CA PHE A 164 -4.19 6.19 -6.56
C PHE A 164 -3.64 4.93 -5.89
N THR A 165 -4.52 4.22 -5.20
CA THR A 165 -4.22 2.88 -4.68
C THR A 165 -5.20 1.92 -5.34
N LYS A 166 -4.67 0.96 -6.09
CA LYS A 166 -5.43 0.01 -6.90
C LYS A 166 -5.16 -1.41 -6.43
#